data_4a134ec9ad77d36256bab0574a8093a6
#
_entry.id   4a134ec9ad77d36256bab0574a8093a6
#
_cell.length_a   1.000
_cell.length_b   1.000
_cell.length_c   1.000
_cell.angle_alpha   90.00
_cell.angle_beta   90.00
_cell.angle_gamma   90.00
#
_symmetry.space_group_name_H-M   'P 1'
#
loop_
_entity.id
_entity.type
_entity.pdbx_description
1 polymer ?
#
loop_
_entity_poly.entity_id
_entity_poly.type
_entity_poly.pdbx_seq_one_letter_code
_entity_poly.pdbx_strand_id
1 'polypeptide(L)'
;MFDAKLKEGVEYFEQMLKVMPDDRTTLEFLTVAYPQMGQPEKAEWALAELARVLLKEGDVEHAAALLPRLEACSGQKAKLMSIRIRASSGPRPELVPEAMPESPPKGDDVFSEARDSEVKLAEKLGDKEVAAQLMAMSDNGRASLVSALYFLEREKGDSFEATLAKLCDEYKEPPVPLEVFTPDRKLAEKLGEELVKTRGVIPFATLGKLTLVAYLSPHDEGLKRKVEKTLGTKVRFYLATPEAVEKAVDAIWPKEEPKA
;
A
#
# COMPACT_ATOMS: atom_id res chain seq x y z
N MET A 1 17.85 14.40 -5.91
CA MET A 1 16.51 14.94 -5.63
C MET A 1 15.63 13.96 -4.86
N PHE A 2 15.74 12.66 -5.14
CA PHE A 2 15.01 11.56 -4.46
C PHE A 2 15.38 11.46 -2.97
N ASP A 3 16.66 11.54 -2.63
CA ASP A 3 17.14 11.43 -1.24
C ASP A 3 16.62 12.54 -0.31
N ALA A 4 16.36 13.73 -0.83
CA ALA A 4 15.91 14.86 0.00
C ALA A 4 14.47 14.66 0.48
N LYS A 5 13.57 14.23 -0.41
CA LYS A 5 12.16 13.95 -0.06
C LYS A 5 12.01 12.75 0.88
N LEU A 6 12.81 11.70 0.64
CA LEU A 6 12.83 10.53 1.52
C LEU A 6 13.28 10.91 2.93
N LYS A 7 14.30 11.75 3.03
CA LYS A 7 14.82 12.27 4.30
C LYS A 7 13.77 13.10 5.04
N GLU A 8 13.09 13.98 4.34
CA GLU A 8 12.03 14.83 4.88
C GLU A 8 10.86 13.98 5.41
N GLY A 9 10.45 12.95 4.65
CA GLY A 9 9.44 11.99 5.08
C GLY A 9 9.85 11.22 6.34
N VAL A 10 11.09 10.74 6.40
CA VAL A 10 11.62 10.04 7.59
C VAL A 10 11.67 10.97 8.81
N GLU A 11 12.10 12.21 8.66
CA GLU A 11 12.11 13.20 9.75
C GLU A 11 10.70 13.46 10.30
N TYR A 12 9.70 13.54 9.42
CA TYR A 12 8.30 13.66 9.82
C TYR A 12 7.82 12.45 10.64
N PHE A 13 8.10 11.24 10.18
CA PHE A 13 7.72 10.02 10.90
C PHE A 13 8.50 9.82 12.21
N GLU A 14 9.78 10.23 12.27
CA GLU A 14 10.53 10.26 13.53
C GLU A 14 9.91 11.23 14.54
N GLN A 15 9.35 12.37 14.10
CA GLN A 15 8.62 13.29 14.96
C GLN A 15 7.29 12.71 15.44
N MET A 16 6.56 12.01 14.57
CA MET A 16 5.34 11.32 14.96
C MET A 16 5.59 10.27 16.04
N LEU A 17 6.67 9.50 15.97
CA LEU A 17 7.03 8.53 17.00
C LEU A 17 7.39 9.17 18.35
N LYS A 18 7.83 10.44 18.39
CA LYS A 18 8.03 11.14 19.67
C LYS A 18 6.71 11.41 20.40
N VAL A 19 5.63 11.61 19.64
CA VAL A 19 4.29 11.86 20.18
C VAL A 19 3.53 10.55 20.41
N MET A 20 3.67 9.61 19.48
CA MET A 20 3.01 8.30 19.48
C MET A 20 4.04 7.16 19.32
N PRO A 21 4.73 6.76 20.40
CA PRO A 21 5.83 5.79 20.31
C PRO A 21 5.42 4.39 19.85
N ASP A 22 4.16 4.05 20.03
CA ASP A 22 3.59 2.75 19.67
C ASP A 22 2.78 2.81 18.35
N ASP A 23 2.96 3.87 17.54
CA ASP A 23 2.25 3.95 16.27
C ASP A 23 2.80 2.94 15.27
N ARG A 24 2.01 1.88 15.07
CA ARG A 24 2.31 0.76 14.19
C ARG A 24 2.60 1.22 12.77
N THR A 25 1.79 2.12 12.25
CA THR A 25 1.89 2.62 10.88
C THR A 25 3.22 3.31 10.63
N THR A 26 3.59 4.23 11.52
CA THR A 26 4.86 4.94 11.46
C THR A 26 6.05 3.98 11.54
N LEU A 27 5.99 2.97 12.42
CA LEU A 27 7.04 1.96 12.53
C LEU A 27 7.14 1.09 11.27
N GLU A 28 6.03 0.67 10.67
CA GLU A 28 6.00 -0.05 9.40
C GLU A 28 6.72 0.76 8.30
N PHE A 29 6.43 2.05 8.20
CA PHE A 29 7.10 2.96 7.28
C PHE A 29 8.61 3.00 7.47
N LEU A 30 9.04 3.24 8.68
CA LEU A 30 10.47 3.40 8.99
C LEU A 30 11.26 2.12 8.72
N THR A 31 10.65 0.93 8.88
CA THR A 31 11.31 -0.34 8.52
C THR A 31 11.63 -0.47 7.03
N VAL A 32 10.95 0.30 6.18
CA VAL A 32 11.17 0.32 4.72
C VAL A 32 12.06 1.49 4.31
N ALA A 33 11.85 2.66 4.91
CA ALA A 33 12.55 3.89 4.56
C ALA A 33 14.04 3.87 4.96
N TYR A 34 14.37 3.41 6.17
CA TYR A 34 15.75 3.38 6.64
C TYR A 34 16.71 2.54 5.78
N PRO A 35 16.34 1.33 5.30
CA PRO A 35 17.19 0.60 4.37
C PRO A 35 17.48 1.35 3.08
N GLN A 36 16.48 2.06 2.53
CA GLN A 36 16.64 2.86 1.32
C GLN A 36 17.58 4.06 1.52
N MET A 37 17.66 4.56 2.76
CA MET A 37 18.61 5.62 3.15
C MET A 37 19.99 5.10 3.55
N GLY A 38 20.25 3.80 3.46
CA GLY A 38 21.50 3.20 3.89
C GLY A 38 21.71 3.27 5.41
N GLN A 39 20.64 3.27 6.21
CA GLN A 39 20.67 3.31 7.68
C GLN A 39 20.22 1.96 8.30
N PRO A 40 20.99 0.89 8.16
CA PRO A 40 20.59 -0.45 8.60
C PRO A 40 20.35 -0.56 10.10
N GLU A 41 21.10 0.15 10.93
CA GLU A 41 20.94 0.12 12.39
C GLU A 41 19.59 0.69 12.83
N LYS A 42 19.15 1.80 12.19
CA LYS A 42 17.82 2.37 12.45
C LYS A 42 16.71 1.47 11.93
N ALA A 43 16.94 0.77 10.80
CA ALA A 43 16.01 -0.21 10.28
C ALA A 43 15.82 -1.38 11.26
N GLU A 44 16.90 -1.92 11.83
CA GLU A 44 16.84 -2.95 12.86
C GLU A 44 16.06 -2.48 14.10
N TRP A 45 16.31 -1.24 14.52
CA TRP A 45 15.58 -0.65 15.64
C TRP A 45 14.08 -0.54 15.36
N ALA A 46 13.70 0.02 14.22
CA ALA A 46 12.31 0.17 13.85
C ALA A 46 11.59 -1.19 13.72
N LEU A 47 12.28 -2.20 13.18
CA LEU A 47 11.77 -3.56 13.05
C LEU A 47 11.53 -4.21 14.43
N ALA A 48 12.43 -4.02 15.37
CA ALA A 48 12.29 -4.54 16.72
C ALA A 48 11.16 -3.84 17.50
N GLU A 49 10.99 -2.52 17.31
CA GLU A 49 9.86 -1.79 17.91
C GLU A 49 8.52 -2.20 17.31
N LEU A 50 8.46 -2.37 15.98
CA LEU A 50 7.26 -2.87 15.30
C LEU A 50 6.85 -4.25 15.85
N ALA A 51 7.81 -5.16 15.99
CA ALA A 51 7.56 -6.48 16.57
C ALA A 51 7.04 -6.38 18.02
N ARG A 52 7.57 -5.44 18.81
CA ARG A 52 7.09 -5.17 20.17
C ARG A 52 5.66 -4.70 20.20
N VAL A 53 5.30 -3.78 19.31
CA VAL A 53 3.93 -3.24 19.21
C VAL A 53 2.96 -4.32 18.79
N LEU A 54 3.29 -5.11 17.77
CA LEU A 54 2.45 -6.21 17.30
C LEU A 54 2.18 -7.26 18.40
N LEU A 55 3.21 -7.61 19.17
CA LEU A 55 3.03 -8.52 20.32
C LEU A 55 2.17 -7.89 21.43
N LYS A 56 2.27 -6.58 21.66
CA LYS A 56 1.46 -5.85 22.63
C LYS A 56 -0.02 -5.80 22.22
N GLU A 57 -0.27 -5.69 20.92
CA GLU A 57 -1.61 -5.72 20.31
C GLU A 57 -2.21 -7.13 20.23
N GLY A 58 -1.42 -8.16 20.54
CA GLY A 58 -1.83 -9.56 20.41
C GLY A 58 -1.81 -10.08 18.97
N ASP A 59 -1.23 -9.30 18.03
CA ASP A 59 -1.11 -9.65 16.61
C ASP A 59 0.12 -10.53 16.37
N VAL A 60 0.04 -11.76 16.93
CA VAL A 60 1.16 -12.73 16.91
C VAL A 60 1.49 -13.17 15.48
N GLU A 61 0.50 -13.17 14.61
CA GLU A 61 0.66 -13.61 13.22
C GLU A 61 1.54 -12.64 12.42
N HIS A 62 1.24 -11.34 12.49
CA HIS A 62 2.07 -10.31 11.85
C HIS A 62 3.45 -10.21 12.50
N ALA A 63 3.53 -10.37 13.84
CA ALA A 63 4.82 -10.46 14.50
C ALA A 63 5.65 -11.65 13.98
N ALA A 64 5.05 -12.83 13.81
CA ALA A 64 5.72 -14.01 13.25
C ALA A 64 6.21 -13.79 11.82
N ALA A 65 5.51 -13.01 11.02
CA ALA A 65 5.94 -12.64 9.66
C ALA A 65 7.24 -11.82 9.63
N LEU A 66 7.59 -11.14 10.73
CA LEU A 66 8.83 -10.37 10.85
C LEU A 66 10.04 -11.23 11.21
N LEU A 67 9.86 -12.49 11.66
CA LEU A 67 10.93 -13.38 12.13
C LEU A 67 12.11 -13.47 11.17
N PRO A 68 11.96 -13.73 9.85
CA PRO A 68 13.10 -13.88 8.95
C PRO A 68 13.98 -12.62 8.89
N ARG A 69 13.36 -11.45 8.99
CA ARG A 69 14.08 -10.16 8.98
C ARG A 69 14.76 -9.89 10.31
N LEU A 70 14.10 -10.19 11.43
CA LEU A 70 14.67 -10.04 12.77
C LEU A 70 15.86 -10.98 12.99
N GLU A 71 15.82 -12.19 12.44
CA GLU A 71 16.91 -13.16 12.53
C GLU A 71 18.11 -12.79 11.66
N ALA A 72 17.88 -12.08 10.57
CA ALA A 72 18.94 -11.53 9.74
C ALA A 72 19.64 -10.31 10.37
N CYS A 73 19.02 -9.71 11.40
CA CYS A 73 19.60 -8.57 12.13
C CYS A 73 20.67 -9.02 13.11
N SER A 74 21.73 -8.21 13.25
CA SER A 74 22.82 -8.46 14.21
C SER A 74 22.53 -7.94 15.61
N GLY A 75 21.61 -6.98 15.74
CA GLY A 75 21.28 -6.28 16.96
C GLY A 75 20.67 -7.16 18.04
N GLN A 76 21.11 -6.94 19.30
CA GLN A 76 20.63 -7.70 20.46
C GLN A 76 19.11 -7.58 20.66
N LYS A 77 18.54 -6.40 20.38
CA LYS A 77 17.12 -6.13 20.54
C LYS A 77 16.28 -6.93 19.52
N ALA A 78 16.74 -7.02 18.27
CA ALA A 78 16.12 -7.83 17.23
C ALA A 78 16.12 -9.33 17.60
N LYS A 79 17.25 -9.83 18.11
CA LYS A 79 17.36 -11.22 18.60
C LYS A 79 16.43 -11.53 19.75
N LEU A 80 16.29 -10.61 20.72
CA LEU A 80 15.34 -10.78 21.82
C LEU A 80 13.88 -10.80 21.32
N MET A 81 13.54 -9.96 20.35
CA MET A 81 12.20 -9.95 19.77
C MET A 81 11.91 -11.24 19.00
N SER A 82 12.85 -11.79 18.25
CA SER A 82 12.66 -13.07 17.55
C SER A 82 12.39 -14.23 18.54
N ILE A 83 13.07 -14.27 19.67
CA ILE A 83 12.83 -15.26 20.75
C ILE A 83 11.42 -15.08 21.33
N ARG A 84 11.01 -13.84 21.63
CA ARG A 84 9.67 -13.55 22.18
C ARG A 84 8.55 -13.94 21.21
N ILE A 85 8.72 -13.63 19.93
CA ILE A 85 7.73 -14.02 18.90
C ILE A 85 7.62 -15.54 18.82
N ARG A 86 8.74 -16.28 18.81
CA ARG A 86 8.71 -17.75 18.79
C ARG A 86 8.02 -18.34 20.01
N ALA A 87 8.23 -17.75 21.18
CA ALA A 87 7.57 -18.19 22.42
C ALA A 87 6.05 -17.91 22.41
N SER A 88 5.62 -16.87 21.72
CA SER A 88 4.20 -16.49 21.61
C SER A 88 3.48 -17.19 20.44
N SER A 89 4.22 -17.69 19.47
CA SER A 89 3.72 -18.45 18.33
C SER A 89 3.67 -19.93 18.72
N GLY A 90 2.50 -20.47 19.01
CA GLY A 90 2.32 -21.92 19.22
C GLY A 90 2.79 -22.75 18.01
N PRO A 91 2.67 -24.09 18.03
CA PRO A 91 3.14 -24.94 16.94
C PRO A 91 2.55 -24.49 15.59
N ARG A 92 3.45 -24.31 14.67
CA ARG A 92 3.21 -23.79 13.31
C ARG A 92 2.14 -24.61 12.60
N PRO A 93 1.02 -24.04 12.12
CA PRO A 93 0.15 -24.75 11.21
C PRO A 93 0.92 -25.04 9.91
N GLU A 94 0.95 -26.29 9.49
CA GLU A 94 1.49 -26.67 8.19
C GLU A 94 0.71 -25.93 7.09
N LEU A 95 1.43 -25.18 6.28
CA LEU A 95 0.90 -24.52 5.11
C LEU A 95 0.55 -25.58 4.07
N VAL A 96 -0.72 -25.84 3.87
CA VAL A 96 -1.23 -26.54 2.70
C VAL A 96 -0.90 -25.68 1.47
N PRO A 97 -0.31 -26.23 0.40
CA PRO A 97 -0.07 -25.45 -0.81
C PRO A 97 -1.41 -25.11 -1.45
N GLU A 98 -1.84 -23.87 -1.31
CA GLU A 98 -2.98 -23.37 -2.08
C GLU A 98 -2.62 -23.32 -3.57
N ALA A 99 -3.56 -23.78 -4.39
CA ALA A 99 -3.48 -23.86 -5.83
C ALA A 99 -3.03 -22.51 -6.44
N MET A 100 -2.21 -22.62 -7.49
CA MET A 100 -1.76 -21.47 -8.27
C MET A 100 -2.95 -20.61 -8.71
N PRO A 101 -2.87 -19.26 -8.58
CA PRO A 101 -3.97 -18.39 -8.96
C PRO A 101 -4.25 -18.51 -10.47
N GLU A 102 -5.52 -18.54 -10.79
CA GLU A 102 -6.03 -18.41 -12.16
C GLU A 102 -5.50 -17.12 -12.80
N SER A 103 -5.36 -17.13 -14.12
CA SER A 103 -4.85 -16.02 -14.94
C SER A 103 -5.48 -14.67 -14.59
N PRO A 104 -4.74 -13.56 -14.76
CA PRO A 104 -5.28 -12.23 -14.47
C PRO A 104 -6.57 -11.96 -15.25
N PRO A 105 -7.54 -11.21 -14.69
CA PRO A 105 -8.83 -10.96 -15.32
C PRO A 105 -8.68 -10.22 -16.65
N LYS A 106 -9.56 -10.52 -17.60
CA LYS A 106 -9.58 -9.89 -18.92
C LYS A 106 -10.22 -8.50 -18.86
N GLY A 107 -9.76 -7.59 -19.72
CA GLY A 107 -9.94 -6.16 -19.74
C GLY A 107 -11.33 -5.55 -19.46
N ASP A 108 -12.33 -6.00 -20.16
CA ASP A 108 -13.67 -5.40 -20.08
C ASP A 108 -14.29 -5.46 -18.67
N ASP A 109 -13.99 -6.52 -17.91
CA ASP A 109 -14.50 -6.70 -16.55
C ASP A 109 -13.85 -5.73 -15.54
N VAL A 110 -12.52 -5.48 -15.68
CA VAL A 110 -11.78 -4.61 -14.74
C VAL A 110 -12.25 -3.18 -14.82
N PHE A 111 -12.46 -2.66 -16.03
CA PHE A 111 -12.90 -1.27 -16.24
C PHE A 111 -14.33 -1.06 -15.74
N SER A 112 -15.26 -1.96 -16.09
CA SER A 112 -16.66 -1.86 -15.66
C SER A 112 -16.82 -1.98 -14.15
N GLU A 113 -16.16 -2.96 -13.53
CA GLU A 113 -16.11 -3.11 -12.07
C GLU A 113 -15.54 -1.87 -11.38
N ALA A 114 -14.46 -1.29 -11.95
CA ALA A 114 -13.83 -0.08 -11.46
C ALA A 114 -14.81 1.10 -11.47
N ARG A 115 -15.40 1.37 -12.62
CA ARG A 115 -16.33 2.48 -12.82
C ARG A 115 -17.52 2.40 -11.86
N ASP A 116 -18.18 1.25 -11.80
CA ASP A 116 -19.36 1.05 -10.96
C ASP A 116 -19.05 1.19 -9.45
N SER A 117 -17.85 0.78 -9.04
CA SER A 117 -17.36 0.95 -7.68
C SER A 117 -17.10 2.42 -7.37
N GLU A 118 -16.38 3.13 -8.24
CA GLU A 118 -16.01 4.54 -8.02
C GLU A 118 -17.19 5.50 -8.11
N VAL A 119 -18.20 5.20 -8.94
CA VAL A 119 -19.48 5.94 -8.96
C VAL A 119 -20.14 5.89 -7.59
N LYS A 120 -20.22 4.73 -6.95
CA LYS A 120 -20.76 4.59 -5.59
C LYS A 120 -19.99 5.42 -4.56
N LEU A 121 -18.68 5.51 -4.69
CA LEU A 121 -17.87 6.37 -3.82
C LEU A 121 -18.19 7.85 -4.04
N ALA A 122 -18.26 8.31 -5.29
CA ALA A 122 -18.61 9.69 -5.62
C ALA A 122 -20.00 10.07 -5.10
N GLU A 123 -20.99 9.19 -5.27
CA GLU A 123 -22.34 9.37 -4.73
C GLU A 123 -22.35 9.46 -3.19
N LYS A 124 -21.58 8.59 -2.53
CA LYS A 124 -21.43 8.60 -1.07
C LYS A 124 -20.77 9.90 -0.55
N LEU A 125 -19.83 10.45 -1.30
CA LEU A 125 -19.22 11.74 -1.01
C LEU A 125 -20.13 12.94 -1.34
N GLY A 126 -21.28 12.68 -1.96
CA GLY A 126 -22.26 13.70 -2.36
C GLY A 126 -21.89 14.47 -3.62
N ASP A 127 -20.92 13.96 -4.39
CA ASP A 127 -20.42 14.61 -5.59
C ASP A 127 -21.03 14.02 -6.86
N LYS A 128 -22.14 14.64 -7.29
CA LYS A 128 -22.90 14.20 -8.47
C LYS A 128 -22.16 14.48 -9.79
N GLU A 129 -21.29 15.47 -9.81
CA GLU A 129 -20.52 15.84 -11.00
C GLU A 129 -19.44 14.82 -11.28
N VAL A 130 -18.68 14.43 -10.26
CA VAL A 130 -17.70 13.35 -10.34
C VAL A 130 -18.37 12.02 -10.70
N ALA A 131 -19.54 11.71 -10.14
CA ALA A 131 -20.29 10.51 -10.53
C ALA A 131 -20.69 10.52 -12.01
N ALA A 132 -21.14 11.66 -12.54
CA ALA A 132 -21.47 11.79 -13.95
C ALA A 132 -20.26 11.67 -14.88
N GLN A 133 -19.12 12.22 -14.49
CA GLN A 133 -17.85 12.10 -15.24
C GLN A 133 -17.39 10.64 -15.29
N LEU A 134 -17.45 9.92 -14.18
CA LEU A 134 -17.12 8.48 -14.12
C LEU A 134 -18.07 7.66 -15.02
N MET A 135 -19.36 7.96 -15.01
CA MET A 135 -20.34 7.28 -15.88
C MET A 135 -20.10 7.57 -17.37
N ALA A 136 -19.59 8.75 -17.71
CA ALA A 136 -19.25 9.13 -19.08
C ALA A 136 -17.93 8.53 -19.58
N MET A 137 -17.10 7.96 -18.69
CA MET A 137 -15.87 7.27 -19.10
C MET A 137 -16.19 6.04 -19.94
N SER A 138 -15.52 5.91 -21.07
CA SER A 138 -15.57 4.73 -21.93
C SER A 138 -14.23 4.02 -21.94
N ASP A 139 -14.26 2.70 -22.02
CA ASP A 139 -13.06 1.92 -22.26
C ASP A 139 -12.59 2.11 -23.72
N ASN A 140 -11.47 2.78 -23.87
CA ASN A 140 -10.87 3.04 -25.19
C ASN A 140 -9.80 2.00 -25.53
N GLY A 141 -9.77 0.86 -24.84
CA GLY A 141 -8.75 -0.18 -24.97
C GLY A 141 -7.36 0.26 -24.45
N ARG A 142 -7.30 1.39 -23.75
CA ARG A 142 -6.12 1.85 -23.02
C ARG A 142 -6.46 1.88 -21.54
N ALA A 143 -5.74 1.12 -20.74
CA ALA A 143 -5.91 1.16 -19.30
C ALA A 143 -5.70 2.59 -18.77
N SER A 144 -6.79 3.24 -18.38
CA SER A 144 -6.79 4.58 -17.78
C SER A 144 -7.24 4.49 -16.34
N LEU A 145 -6.70 5.34 -15.48
CA LEU A 145 -7.05 5.37 -14.07
C LEU A 145 -8.52 5.74 -13.88
N VAL A 146 -9.29 4.83 -13.29
CA VAL A 146 -10.71 5.01 -12.96
C VAL A 146 -10.80 5.20 -11.45
N SER A 147 -10.93 6.45 -11.00
CA SER A 147 -10.99 6.77 -9.58
C SER A 147 -11.76 8.06 -9.32
N ALA A 148 -12.70 8.01 -8.36
CA ALA A 148 -13.39 9.21 -7.89
C ALA A 148 -12.41 10.23 -7.28
N LEU A 149 -11.38 9.76 -6.58
CA LEU A 149 -10.36 10.63 -5.99
C LEU A 149 -9.58 11.40 -7.05
N TYR A 150 -9.35 10.81 -8.22
CA TYR A 150 -8.67 11.47 -9.33
C TYR A 150 -9.42 12.72 -9.84
N PHE A 151 -10.73 12.63 -9.97
CA PHE A 151 -11.56 13.77 -10.36
C PHE A 151 -11.69 14.80 -9.23
N LEU A 152 -11.85 14.32 -7.99
CA LEU A 152 -11.94 15.19 -6.81
C LEU A 152 -10.66 16.01 -6.57
N GLU A 153 -9.48 15.43 -6.78
CA GLU A 153 -8.20 16.14 -6.67
C GLU A 153 -8.13 17.30 -7.67
N ARG A 154 -8.59 17.08 -8.90
CA ARG A 154 -8.59 18.10 -9.95
C ARG A 154 -9.62 19.20 -9.76
N GLU A 155 -10.79 18.85 -9.22
CA GLU A 155 -11.89 19.81 -9.05
C GLU A 155 -11.80 20.61 -7.77
N LYS A 156 -11.36 19.99 -6.68
CA LYS A 156 -11.44 20.57 -5.33
C LYS A 156 -10.14 21.15 -4.79
N GLY A 157 -9.00 20.92 -5.45
CA GLY A 157 -7.71 21.48 -5.05
C GLY A 157 -7.45 21.38 -3.53
N ASP A 158 -7.39 22.51 -2.84
CA ASP A 158 -7.07 22.60 -1.39
C ASP A 158 -8.02 21.79 -0.47
N SER A 159 -9.24 21.48 -0.91
CA SER A 159 -10.18 20.66 -0.09
C SER A 159 -10.00 19.16 -0.28
N PHE A 160 -9.15 18.71 -1.20
CA PHE A 160 -8.88 17.29 -1.46
C PHE A 160 -8.22 16.61 -0.26
N GLU A 161 -7.25 17.26 0.38
CA GLU A 161 -6.57 16.71 1.57
C GLU A 161 -7.55 16.42 2.71
N ALA A 162 -8.53 17.31 2.93
CA ALA A 162 -9.57 17.09 3.92
C ALA A 162 -10.47 15.89 3.58
N THR A 163 -10.75 15.68 2.29
CA THR A 163 -11.51 14.52 1.81
C THR A 163 -10.71 13.23 2.01
N LEU A 164 -9.42 13.24 1.68
CA LEU A 164 -8.53 12.10 1.88
C LEU A 164 -8.42 11.73 3.36
N ALA A 165 -8.20 12.72 4.24
CA ALA A 165 -8.14 12.51 5.69
C ALA A 165 -9.44 11.88 6.23
N LYS A 166 -10.60 12.33 5.75
CA LYS A 166 -11.90 11.78 6.12
C LYS A 166 -12.06 10.32 5.72
N LEU A 167 -11.62 9.96 4.52
CA LEU A 167 -11.62 8.57 4.06
C LEU A 167 -10.64 7.71 4.87
N CYS A 168 -9.46 8.21 5.18
CA CYS A 168 -8.51 7.51 6.04
C CYS A 168 -9.11 7.18 7.42
N ASP A 169 -9.80 8.14 8.02
CA ASP A 169 -10.46 7.95 9.32
C ASP A 169 -11.65 6.98 9.23
N GLU A 170 -12.44 7.05 8.18
CA GLU A 170 -13.63 6.22 7.99
C GLU A 170 -13.24 4.75 7.77
N TYR A 171 -12.29 4.49 6.88
CA TYR A 171 -11.87 3.13 6.52
C TYR A 171 -10.72 2.58 7.37
N LYS A 172 -10.19 3.40 8.31
CA LYS A 172 -9.05 3.03 9.16
C LYS A 172 -7.80 2.64 8.37
N GLU A 173 -7.63 3.28 7.24
CA GLU A 173 -6.49 3.08 6.33
C GLU A 173 -5.64 4.34 6.29
N PRO A 174 -4.37 4.25 6.68
CA PRO A 174 -3.51 5.42 6.77
C PRO A 174 -3.11 5.93 5.38
N PRO A 175 -2.85 7.24 5.23
CA PRO A 175 -2.32 7.79 4.00
C PRO A 175 -0.86 7.38 3.81
N VAL A 176 -0.40 7.31 2.55
CA VAL A 176 1.00 7.04 2.20
C VAL A 176 1.57 8.07 1.23
N PRO A 177 2.71 8.70 1.55
CA PRO A 177 3.47 9.50 0.59
C PRO A 177 4.20 8.55 -0.40
N LEU A 178 3.46 8.05 -1.38
CA LEU A 178 3.96 7.01 -2.29
C LEU A 178 5.19 7.47 -3.10
N GLU A 179 5.37 8.78 -3.27
CA GLU A 179 6.50 9.36 -4.01
C GLU A 179 7.87 9.09 -3.36
N VAL A 180 7.89 8.77 -2.06
CA VAL A 180 9.14 8.44 -1.36
C VAL A 180 9.52 6.97 -1.47
N PHE A 181 8.63 6.13 -2.01
CA PHE A 181 8.85 4.70 -2.17
C PHE A 181 9.12 4.33 -3.63
N THR A 182 9.89 3.26 -3.80
CA THR A 182 10.06 2.64 -5.12
C THR A 182 9.00 1.56 -5.29
N PRO A 183 8.12 1.66 -6.30
CA PRO A 183 7.12 0.63 -6.56
C PRO A 183 7.76 -0.73 -6.81
N ASP A 184 7.17 -1.80 -6.30
CA ASP A 184 7.63 -3.16 -6.56
C ASP A 184 7.08 -3.65 -7.91
N ARG A 185 7.92 -3.52 -8.95
CA ARG A 185 7.57 -3.89 -10.31
C ARG A 185 7.15 -5.35 -10.45
N LYS A 186 7.81 -6.28 -9.76
CA LYS A 186 7.51 -7.71 -9.85
C LYS A 186 6.12 -8.04 -9.30
N LEU A 187 5.76 -7.41 -8.20
CA LEU A 187 4.43 -7.58 -7.62
C LEU A 187 3.35 -6.87 -8.44
N ALA A 188 3.67 -5.71 -9.03
CA ALA A 188 2.78 -5.01 -9.95
C ALA A 188 2.52 -5.83 -11.22
N GLU A 189 3.55 -6.44 -11.81
CA GLU A 189 3.41 -7.36 -12.95
C GLU A 189 2.56 -8.60 -12.60
N LYS A 190 2.68 -9.11 -11.36
CA LYS A 190 1.85 -10.22 -10.87
C LYS A 190 0.38 -9.84 -10.72
N LEU A 191 0.08 -8.62 -10.33
CA LEU A 191 -1.29 -8.08 -10.29
C LEU A 191 -1.89 -7.89 -11.69
N GLY A 192 -1.05 -7.66 -12.68
CA GLY A 192 -1.42 -7.36 -14.04
C GLY A 192 -1.49 -5.85 -14.32
N GLU A 193 -0.91 -5.45 -15.44
CA GLU A 193 -0.79 -4.05 -15.85
C GLU A 193 -2.13 -3.32 -15.87
N GLU A 194 -3.14 -3.97 -16.39
CA GLU A 194 -4.48 -3.44 -16.51
C GLU A 194 -5.11 -3.14 -15.15
N LEU A 195 -5.07 -4.09 -14.20
CA LEU A 195 -5.59 -3.88 -12.85
C LEU A 195 -4.86 -2.73 -12.15
N VAL A 196 -3.54 -2.70 -12.25
CA VAL A 196 -2.70 -1.66 -11.63
C VAL A 196 -3.03 -0.28 -12.21
N LYS A 197 -3.07 -0.14 -13.53
CA LYS A 197 -3.35 1.13 -14.21
C LYS A 197 -4.79 1.61 -13.99
N THR A 198 -5.76 0.70 -14.09
CA THR A 198 -7.19 1.07 -14.00
C THR A 198 -7.62 1.33 -12.57
N ARG A 199 -7.15 0.53 -11.61
CA ARG A 199 -7.55 0.63 -10.20
C ARG A 199 -6.58 1.41 -9.32
N GLY A 200 -5.42 1.81 -9.84
CA GLY A 200 -4.42 2.54 -9.09
C GLY A 200 -3.86 1.76 -7.90
N VAL A 201 -3.60 0.46 -8.06
CA VAL A 201 -3.13 -0.43 -6.99
C VAL A 201 -1.63 -0.65 -7.11
N ILE A 202 -0.83 -0.08 -6.23
CA ILE A 202 0.62 -0.05 -6.30
C ILE A 202 1.25 -0.81 -5.14
N PRO A 203 1.78 -2.02 -5.33
CA PRO A 203 2.65 -2.66 -4.34
C PRO A 203 3.96 -1.88 -4.22
N PHE A 204 4.36 -1.53 -3.00
CA PHE A 204 5.56 -0.71 -2.79
C PHE A 204 6.56 -1.30 -1.80
N ALA A 205 6.17 -2.31 -1.01
CA ALA A 205 7.09 -2.99 -0.12
C ALA A 205 6.56 -4.35 0.32
N THR A 206 7.48 -5.24 0.72
CA THR A 206 7.16 -6.54 1.32
C THR A 206 7.88 -6.71 2.65
N LEU A 207 7.13 -7.03 3.70
CA LEU A 207 7.62 -7.27 5.05
C LEU A 207 7.35 -8.74 5.44
N GLY A 208 8.28 -9.64 5.09
CA GLY A 208 8.08 -11.08 5.29
C GLY A 208 6.92 -11.62 4.45
N LYS A 209 5.79 -11.95 5.09
CA LYS A 209 4.56 -12.41 4.41
C LYS A 209 3.50 -11.31 4.23
N LEU A 210 3.82 -10.09 4.60
CA LEU A 210 2.95 -8.93 4.48
C LEU A 210 3.40 -8.06 3.31
N THR A 211 2.52 -7.79 2.36
CA THR A 211 2.76 -6.85 1.27
C THR A 211 2.05 -5.53 1.56
N LEU A 212 2.77 -4.42 1.42
CA LEU A 212 2.22 -3.08 1.55
C LEU A 212 1.79 -2.59 0.18
N VAL A 213 0.55 -2.15 0.08
CA VAL A 213 -0.09 -1.75 -1.19
C VAL A 213 -0.74 -0.38 -1.03
N ALA A 214 -0.35 0.56 -1.87
CA ALA A 214 -1.03 1.84 -2.01
C ALA A 214 -2.17 1.73 -3.02
N TYR A 215 -3.29 2.41 -2.78
CA TYR A 215 -4.45 2.36 -3.67
C TYR A 215 -5.37 3.57 -3.48
N LEU A 216 -6.44 3.64 -4.27
CA LEU A 216 -7.35 4.79 -4.29
C LEU A 216 -8.80 4.46 -3.89
N SER A 217 -9.14 3.19 -3.68
CA SER A 217 -10.52 2.72 -3.54
C SER A 217 -10.78 2.04 -2.19
N PRO A 218 -10.77 2.78 -1.05
CA PRO A 218 -10.85 2.21 0.29
C PRO A 218 -12.19 1.49 0.58
N HIS A 219 -13.23 1.85 -0.14
CA HIS A 219 -14.58 1.30 -0.04
C HIS A 219 -14.74 -0.06 -0.74
N ASP A 220 -13.79 -0.44 -1.59
CA ASP A 220 -13.91 -1.64 -2.45
C ASP A 220 -13.28 -2.89 -1.81
N GLU A 221 -14.07 -3.56 -1.00
CA GLU A 221 -13.67 -4.84 -0.37
C GLU A 221 -13.48 -5.98 -1.40
N GLY A 222 -14.11 -5.89 -2.57
CA GLY A 222 -13.90 -6.83 -3.68
C GLY A 222 -12.50 -6.72 -4.24
N LEU A 223 -12.05 -5.49 -4.48
CA LEU A 223 -10.71 -5.18 -4.93
C LEU A 223 -9.66 -5.66 -3.93
N LYS A 224 -9.85 -5.39 -2.65
CA LYS A 224 -8.91 -5.83 -1.60
C LYS A 224 -8.72 -7.34 -1.62
N ARG A 225 -9.82 -8.10 -1.63
CA ARG A 225 -9.78 -9.59 -1.71
C ARG A 225 -9.11 -10.08 -3.00
N LYS A 226 -9.38 -9.43 -4.14
CA LYS A 226 -8.77 -9.76 -5.44
C LYS A 226 -7.26 -9.57 -5.40
N VAL A 227 -6.79 -8.45 -4.82
CA VAL A 227 -5.37 -8.14 -4.66
C VAL A 227 -4.68 -9.16 -3.74
N GLU A 228 -5.25 -9.45 -2.57
CA GLU A 228 -4.72 -10.45 -1.63
C GLU A 228 -4.63 -11.84 -2.26
N LYS A 229 -5.69 -12.28 -2.93
CA LYS A 229 -5.72 -13.56 -3.64
C LYS A 229 -4.64 -13.64 -4.73
N THR A 230 -4.48 -12.58 -5.52
CA THR A 230 -3.52 -12.55 -6.62
C THR A 230 -2.08 -12.52 -6.11
N LEU A 231 -1.79 -11.74 -5.07
CA LEU A 231 -0.45 -11.69 -4.49
C LEU A 231 -0.11 -12.96 -3.70
N GLY A 232 -1.12 -13.66 -3.15
CA GLY A 232 -0.93 -14.84 -2.30
C GLY A 232 -0.23 -14.51 -0.98
N THR A 233 -0.37 -13.28 -0.51
CA THR A 233 0.20 -12.77 0.74
C THR A 233 -0.86 -11.97 1.48
N LYS A 234 -0.70 -11.79 2.79
CA LYS A 234 -1.49 -10.79 3.51
C LYS A 234 -1.11 -9.41 2.97
N VAL A 235 -2.11 -8.57 2.78
CA VAL A 235 -1.92 -7.22 2.25
C VAL A 235 -2.35 -6.20 3.29
N ARG A 236 -1.55 -5.16 3.46
CA ARG A 236 -1.96 -3.95 4.17
C ARG A 236 -2.11 -2.82 3.17
N PHE A 237 -3.29 -2.22 3.20
CA PHE A 237 -3.67 -1.17 2.28
C PHE A 237 -3.40 0.21 2.87
N TYR A 238 -3.00 1.13 2.00
CA TYR A 238 -2.72 2.52 2.31
C TYR A 238 -3.37 3.41 1.26
N LEU A 239 -3.97 4.52 1.69
CA LEU A 239 -4.49 5.49 0.75
C LEU A 239 -3.36 6.36 0.19
N ALA A 240 -3.35 6.54 -1.13
CA ALA A 240 -2.42 7.41 -1.81
C ALA A 240 -3.15 8.56 -2.52
N THR A 241 -2.41 9.57 -2.96
CA THR A 241 -2.95 10.57 -3.86
C THR A 241 -2.94 10.05 -5.30
N PRO A 242 -3.91 10.44 -6.13
CA PRO A 242 -3.93 10.07 -7.54
C PRO A 242 -2.65 10.45 -8.29
N GLU A 243 -2.11 11.65 -8.05
CA GLU A 243 -0.85 12.09 -8.64
C GLU A 243 0.33 11.16 -8.30
N ALA A 244 0.41 10.71 -7.03
CA ALA A 244 1.46 9.79 -6.61
C ALA A 244 1.32 8.40 -7.26
N VAL A 245 0.07 7.94 -7.44
CA VAL A 245 -0.23 6.68 -8.14
C VAL A 245 0.14 6.77 -9.61
N GLU A 246 -0.23 7.86 -10.32
CA GLU A 246 0.15 8.05 -11.72
C GLU A 246 1.67 8.03 -11.92
N LYS A 247 2.42 8.75 -11.07
CA LYS A 247 3.89 8.73 -11.08
C LYS A 247 4.47 7.33 -10.85
N ALA A 248 3.87 6.57 -9.94
CA ALA A 248 4.29 5.20 -9.65
C ALA A 248 4.01 4.26 -10.83
N VAL A 249 2.86 4.39 -11.49
CA VAL A 249 2.52 3.65 -12.72
C VAL A 249 3.50 3.96 -13.84
N ASP A 250 3.79 5.25 -14.08
CA ASP A 250 4.75 5.67 -15.10
C ASP A 250 6.19 5.19 -14.79
N ALA A 251 6.55 5.04 -13.51
CA ALA A 251 7.83 4.46 -13.11
C ALA A 251 7.92 2.94 -13.36
N ILE A 252 6.80 2.21 -13.23
CA ILE A 252 6.74 0.77 -13.49
C ILE A 252 6.68 0.49 -14.99
N TRP A 253 5.83 1.22 -15.72
CA TRP A 253 5.61 1.13 -17.17
C TRP A 253 5.79 2.51 -17.82
N PRO A 254 7.02 2.91 -18.12
CA PRO A 254 7.28 4.19 -18.78
C PRO A 254 6.50 4.28 -20.10
N LYS A 255 5.84 5.42 -20.30
CA LYS A 255 5.22 5.71 -21.62
C LYS A 255 6.34 5.73 -22.66
N GLU A 256 6.21 4.92 -23.71
CA GLU A 256 7.13 5.04 -24.85
C GLU A 256 7.02 6.46 -25.42
N GLU A 257 8.10 7.22 -25.36
CA GLU A 257 8.17 8.48 -26.10
C GLU A 257 7.94 8.18 -27.58
N PRO A 258 7.04 8.89 -28.28
CA PRO A 258 6.91 8.73 -29.70
C PRO A 258 8.28 9.01 -30.32
N LYS A 259 8.88 7.98 -30.94
CA LYS A 259 10.11 8.15 -31.69
C LYS A 259 9.87 9.25 -32.73
N ALA A 260 10.60 10.36 -32.55
CA ALA A 260 10.62 11.49 -33.48
C ALA A 260 11.18 11.08 -34.83
#